data_4949df0ebd2fe8635c018d2081ee3a37
#
_entry.id   4949df0ebd2fe8635c018d2081ee3a37
#
_cell.length_a   1.000
_cell.length_b   1.000
_cell.length_c   1.000
_cell.angle_alpha   90.00
_cell.angle_beta   90.00
_cell.angle_gamma   90.00
#
_symmetry.space_group_name_H-M   'P 1'
#
loop_
_entity.id
_entity.type
_entity.pdbx_description
1 polymer ?
#
loop_
_entity_poly.entity_id
_entity_poly.type
_entity_poly.pdbx_seq_one_letter_code
_entity_poly.pdbx_strand_id
1 'polypeptide(L)'
;KGQRLFLRGLSYYNLVGYYQNPPLITDYATYSSLDGLYGGNSTYDAVLDQIEKDFHEAMELLPSRDKGSEWAGGRATCGAAAGYYARTLMMRHKYNDALTVLKDIIAKKYGTYRLMDNYGDNFREGSAYENNAESLFEVQFLDYGSQGTDDEWTPVNTSPNATQGSAIESNFAPGNYGGWADISA
;
A
#
# COMPACT_ATOMS: atom_id res chain seq x y z
N LYS A 1 13.93 -0.24 9.93
CA LYS A 1 12.77 0.02 10.81
C LYS A 1 11.65 0.69 10.02
N GLY A 2 11.88 1.79 9.31
CA GLY A 2 10.87 2.58 8.61
C GLY A 2 9.98 1.77 7.64
N GLN A 3 10.56 0.90 6.81
CA GLN A 3 9.79 0.05 5.88
C GLN A 3 8.83 -0.89 6.62
N ARG A 4 9.24 -1.47 7.75
CA ARG A 4 8.37 -2.35 8.55
C ARG A 4 7.19 -1.59 9.15
N LEU A 5 7.42 -0.37 9.62
CA LEU A 5 6.36 0.51 10.12
C LEU A 5 5.41 0.88 9.00
N PHE A 6 5.93 1.27 7.84
CA PHE A 6 5.10 1.58 6.68
C PHE A 6 4.20 0.40 6.28
N LEU A 7 4.77 -0.81 6.16
CA LEU A 7 4.01 -2.01 5.78
C LEU A 7 2.97 -2.39 6.83
N ARG A 8 3.29 -2.24 8.13
CA ARG A 8 2.31 -2.48 9.19
C ARG A 8 1.17 -1.45 9.13
N GLY A 9 1.51 -0.18 9.01
CA GLY A 9 0.53 0.89 8.82
C GLY A 9 -0.37 0.65 7.62
N LEU A 10 0.21 0.24 6.47
CA LEU A 10 -0.53 -0.07 5.25
C LEU A 10 -1.48 -1.27 5.44
N SER A 11 -1.00 -2.33 6.09
CA SER A 11 -1.82 -3.50 6.37
C SER A 11 -3.01 -3.15 7.26
N TYR A 12 -2.79 -2.42 8.35
CA TYR A 12 -3.88 -1.98 9.22
C TYR A 12 -4.79 -0.94 8.56
N TYR A 13 -4.26 -0.07 7.71
CA TYR A 13 -5.07 0.87 6.92
C TYR A 13 -6.10 0.14 6.05
N ASN A 14 -5.68 -0.94 5.39
CA ASN A 14 -6.59 -1.78 4.61
C ASN A 14 -7.56 -2.55 5.52
N LEU A 15 -7.06 -3.16 6.60
CA LEU A 15 -7.89 -3.93 7.53
C LEU A 15 -8.99 -3.07 8.17
N VAL A 16 -8.66 -1.84 8.58
CA VAL A 16 -9.66 -0.95 9.18
C VAL A 16 -10.71 -0.50 8.17
N GLY A 17 -10.32 -0.37 6.91
CA GLY A 17 -11.24 -0.06 5.81
C GLY A 17 -12.28 -1.15 5.56
N TYR A 18 -11.89 -2.43 5.69
CA TYR A 18 -12.79 -3.56 5.47
C TYR A 18 -13.54 -4.02 6.73
N TYR A 19 -12.86 -4.04 7.87
CA TYR A 19 -13.37 -4.69 9.09
C TYR A 19 -13.65 -3.72 10.23
N GLN A 20 -13.29 -2.45 10.11
CA GLN A 20 -13.43 -1.39 11.11
C GLN A 20 -12.67 -1.66 12.42
N ASN A 21 -12.95 -2.74 13.08
CA ASN A 21 -12.44 -3.09 14.41
C ASN A 21 -11.58 -4.37 14.40
N PRO A 22 -10.48 -4.45 13.62
CA PRO A 22 -9.61 -5.61 13.64
C PRO A 22 -8.85 -5.72 14.97
N PRO A 23 -8.39 -6.91 15.36
CA PRO A 23 -7.50 -7.06 16.51
C PRO A 23 -6.16 -6.35 16.20
N LEU A 24 -5.69 -5.56 17.17
CA LEU A 24 -4.42 -4.83 17.04
C LEU A 24 -3.29 -5.63 17.66
N ILE A 25 -2.43 -6.22 16.83
CA ILE A 25 -1.26 -6.99 17.24
C ILE A 25 -0.01 -6.25 16.77
N THR A 26 0.75 -5.68 17.69
CA THR A 26 1.90 -4.83 17.36
C THR A 26 3.25 -5.45 17.71
N ASP A 27 3.27 -6.54 18.44
CA ASP A 27 4.48 -7.23 18.87
C ASP A 27 4.37 -8.76 18.71
N TYR A 28 5.55 -9.38 18.60
CA TYR A 28 5.65 -10.82 18.37
C TYR A 28 5.24 -11.64 19.61
N ALA A 29 5.46 -11.12 20.81
CA ALA A 29 5.13 -11.82 22.03
C ALA A 29 3.60 -12.04 22.14
N THR A 30 2.83 -11.01 21.81
CA THR A 30 1.37 -11.13 21.71
C THR A 30 0.97 -12.14 20.63
N TYR A 31 1.56 -12.06 19.44
CA TYR A 31 1.24 -12.98 18.34
C TYR A 31 1.59 -14.44 18.65
N SER A 32 2.67 -14.70 19.39
CA SER A 32 3.16 -16.04 19.69
C SER A 32 2.42 -16.75 20.83
N SER A 33 1.52 -16.05 21.53
CA SER A 33 0.68 -16.62 22.59
C SER A 33 -0.72 -16.97 22.06
N LEU A 34 -1.30 -18.07 22.58
CA LEU A 34 -2.68 -18.43 22.23
C LEU A 34 -3.67 -17.35 22.63
N ASP A 35 -3.50 -16.79 23.83
CA ASP A 35 -4.36 -15.71 24.32
C ASP A 35 -4.24 -14.44 23.46
N GLY A 36 -3.06 -14.15 22.94
CA GLY A 36 -2.83 -13.05 22.04
C GLY A 36 -3.45 -13.26 20.64
N LEU A 37 -3.41 -14.49 20.13
CA LEU A 37 -4.02 -14.85 18.85
C LEU A 37 -5.54 -14.78 18.89
N TYR A 38 -6.14 -15.17 20.02
CA TYR A 38 -7.59 -15.13 20.24
C TYR A 38 -8.03 -13.89 21.03
N GLY A 39 -7.18 -12.88 21.09
CA GLY A 39 -7.52 -11.57 21.67
C GLY A 39 -8.75 -10.95 20.98
N GLY A 40 -9.50 -10.17 21.73
CA GLY A 40 -10.66 -9.47 21.20
C GLY A 40 -10.29 -8.39 20.17
N ASN A 41 -11.30 -7.91 19.46
CA ASN A 41 -11.15 -6.81 18.51
C ASN A 41 -10.76 -5.53 19.26
N SER A 42 -9.94 -4.71 18.61
CA SER A 42 -9.60 -3.38 19.10
C SER A 42 -10.67 -2.35 18.68
N THR A 43 -10.71 -1.21 19.34
CA THR A 43 -11.58 -0.12 18.89
C THR A 43 -11.04 0.50 17.59
N TYR A 44 -11.93 1.03 16.77
CA TYR A 44 -11.59 1.74 15.56
C TYR A 44 -10.53 2.82 15.79
N ASP A 45 -10.72 3.64 16.81
CA ASP A 45 -9.80 4.72 17.15
C ASP A 45 -8.41 4.21 17.56
N ALA A 46 -8.33 3.11 18.34
CA ALA A 46 -7.05 2.53 18.72
C ALA A 46 -6.26 2.01 17.50
N VAL A 47 -6.94 1.44 16.52
CA VAL A 47 -6.30 1.01 15.26
C VAL A 47 -5.84 2.22 14.45
N LEU A 48 -6.67 3.26 14.33
CA LEU A 48 -6.28 4.49 13.65
C LEU A 48 -5.12 5.21 14.34
N ASP A 49 -5.07 5.22 15.68
CA ASP A 49 -3.93 5.76 16.44
C ASP A 49 -2.63 5.04 16.09
N GLN A 50 -2.67 3.72 15.96
CA GLN A 50 -1.49 2.95 15.58
C GLN A 50 -1.09 3.19 14.13
N ILE A 51 -2.05 3.26 13.20
CA ILE A 51 -1.79 3.57 11.79
C ILE A 51 -1.14 4.96 11.65
N GLU A 52 -1.70 5.95 12.32
CA GLU A 52 -1.19 7.33 12.33
C GLU A 52 0.25 7.37 12.85
N LYS A 53 0.51 6.70 13.97
CA LYS A 53 1.84 6.58 14.56
C LYS A 53 2.83 5.89 13.61
N ASP A 54 2.44 4.78 13.00
CA ASP A 54 3.31 4.00 12.12
C ASP A 54 3.71 4.81 10.88
N PHE A 55 2.77 5.49 10.22
CA PHE A 55 3.09 6.32 9.06
C PHE A 55 3.91 7.55 9.43
N HIS A 56 3.61 8.19 10.56
CA HIS A 56 4.39 9.32 11.03
C HIS A 56 5.86 8.93 11.31
N GLU A 57 6.08 7.86 12.08
CA GLU A 57 7.45 7.37 12.34
C GLU A 57 8.13 6.87 11.04
N ALA A 58 7.40 6.24 10.14
CA ALA A 58 7.94 5.82 8.84
C ALA A 58 8.39 7.01 8.00
N MET A 59 7.61 8.09 7.97
CA MET A 59 7.93 9.33 7.26
C MET A 59 9.26 9.94 7.73
N GLU A 60 9.55 9.87 9.02
CA GLU A 60 10.80 10.39 9.60
C GLU A 60 12.01 9.47 9.34
N LEU A 61 11.78 8.16 9.25
CA LEU A 61 12.84 7.16 9.16
C LEU A 61 13.21 6.76 7.73
N LEU A 62 12.31 6.97 6.79
CA LEU A 62 12.50 6.56 5.41
C LEU A 62 13.20 7.66 4.59
N PRO A 63 14.05 7.28 3.64
CA PRO A 63 14.63 8.25 2.72
C PRO A 63 13.61 8.71 1.67
N SER A 64 13.91 9.86 1.06
CA SER A 64 13.19 10.34 -0.12
C SER A 64 13.46 9.44 -1.34
N ARG A 65 12.54 9.44 -2.31
CA ARG A 65 12.74 8.80 -3.62
C ARG A 65 13.93 9.40 -4.39
N ASP A 66 14.30 10.62 -4.09
CA ASP A 66 15.41 11.31 -4.76
C ASP A 66 16.79 10.80 -4.30
N LYS A 67 16.86 9.94 -3.28
CA LYS A 67 18.11 9.43 -2.72
C LYS A 67 18.84 8.44 -3.66
N GLY A 68 18.13 7.82 -4.58
CA GLY A 68 18.70 6.90 -5.55
C GLY A 68 17.65 6.04 -6.23
N SER A 69 18.02 5.44 -7.36
CA SER A 69 17.10 4.63 -8.19
C SER A 69 16.45 3.47 -7.43
N GLU A 70 17.13 2.89 -6.46
CA GLU A 70 16.58 1.83 -5.61
C GLU A 70 15.39 2.29 -4.76
N TRP A 71 15.28 3.59 -4.46
CA TRP A 71 14.19 4.18 -3.71
C TRP A 71 13.08 4.73 -4.61
N ALA A 72 13.41 5.07 -5.85
CA ALA A 72 12.41 5.43 -6.84
C ALA A 72 11.63 4.22 -7.39
N GLY A 73 12.20 3.02 -7.27
CA GLY A 73 11.68 1.79 -7.86
C GLY A 73 10.85 0.90 -6.91
N GLY A 74 9.77 1.41 -6.33
CA GLY A 74 8.78 0.58 -5.62
C GLY A 74 9.04 0.35 -4.13
N ARG A 75 10.14 0.85 -3.53
CA ARG A 75 10.32 0.83 -2.08
C ARG A 75 9.49 1.91 -1.42
N ALA A 76 9.04 1.63 -0.19
CA ALA A 76 8.40 2.66 0.62
C ALA A 76 9.39 3.80 0.92
N THR A 77 8.99 5.02 0.62
CA THR A 77 9.76 6.25 0.83
C THR A 77 9.09 7.15 1.87
N CYS A 78 9.79 8.20 2.33
CA CYS A 78 9.16 9.17 3.22
C CYS A 78 7.95 9.87 2.56
N GLY A 79 7.98 10.08 1.24
CA GLY A 79 6.82 10.62 0.51
C GLY A 79 5.64 9.67 0.46
N ALA A 80 5.88 8.36 0.30
CA ALA A 80 4.85 7.34 0.42
C ALA A 80 4.20 7.36 1.81
N ALA A 81 5.02 7.40 2.87
CA ALA A 81 4.54 7.46 4.24
C ALA A 81 3.77 8.77 4.52
N ALA A 82 4.24 9.91 4.02
CA ALA A 82 3.55 11.20 4.14
C ALA A 82 2.18 11.18 3.47
N GLY A 83 2.06 10.58 2.28
CA GLY A 83 0.79 10.44 1.58
C GLY A 83 -0.23 9.61 2.36
N TYR A 84 0.17 8.45 2.89
CA TYR A 84 -0.70 7.61 3.71
C TYR A 84 -1.00 8.25 5.08
N TYR A 85 -0.03 8.96 5.67
CA TYR A 85 -0.26 9.73 6.88
C TYR A 85 -1.34 10.80 6.68
N ALA A 86 -1.23 11.59 5.62
CA ALA A 86 -2.25 12.59 5.27
C ALA A 86 -3.64 11.96 5.06
N ARG A 87 -3.73 10.80 4.36
CA ARG A 87 -4.99 10.07 4.19
C ARG A 87 -5.56 9.59 5.52
N THR A 88 -4.72 9.09 6.43
CA THR A 88 -5.15 8.67 7.78
C THR A 88 -5.69 9.86 8.58
N LEU A 89 -5.01 11.01 8.53
CA LEU A 89 -5.49 12.23 9.16
C LEU A 89 -6.85 12.69 8.60
N MET A 90 -7.05 12.57 7.28
CA MET A 90 -8.35 12.86 6.65
C MET A 90 -9.45 11.93 7.13
N MET A 91 -9.18 10.62 7.25
CA MET A 91 -10.14 9.65 7.82
C MET A 91 -10.53 10.01 9.27
N ARG A 92 -9.62 10.64 10.01
CA ARG A 92 -9.84 11.08 11.39
C ARG A 92 -10.41 12.50 11.47
N HIS A 93 -10.78 13.11 10.36
CA HIS A 93 -11.25 14.50 10.28
C HIS A 93 -10.26 15.56 10.79
N LYS A 94 -8.95 15.22 10.87
CA LYS A 94 -7.86 16.14 11.23
C LYS A 94 -7.39 16.91 9.99
N TYR A 95 -8.29 17.67 9.37
CA TYR A 95 -8.06 18.29 8.06
C TYR A 95 -6.92 19.31 8.02
N ASN A 96 -6.73 20.07 9.09
CA ASN A 96 -5.65 21.08 9.15
C ASN A 96 -4.26 20.41 9.18
N ASP A 97 -4.13 19.31 9.91
CA ASP A 97 -2.89 18.55 9.98
C ASP A 97 -2.62 17.88 8.63
N ALA A 98 -3.65 17.26 8.02
CA ALA A 98 -3.55 16.70 6.69
C ALA A 98 -3.13 17.75 5.64
N LEU A 99 -3.74 18.94 5.68
CA LEU A 99 -3.38 20.04 4.78
C LEU A 99 -1.91 20.45 4.92
N THR A 100 -1.38 20.45 6.13
CA THR A 100 0.03 20.77 6.38
C THR A 100 0.94 19.75 5.71
N VAL A 101 0.68 18.45 5.91
CA VAL A 101 1.45 17.37 5.28
C VAL A 101 1.37 17.42 3.75
N LEU A 102 0.17 17.66 3.20
CA LEU A 102 -0.04 17.76 1.75
C LEU A 102 0.72 18.95 1.14
N LYS A 103 0.74 20.11 1.82
CA LYS A 103 1.54 21.26 1.41
C LYS A 103 3.04 20.95 1.43
N ASP A 104 3.51 20.21 2.43
CA ASP A 104 4.90 19.76 2.52
C ASP A 104 5.28 18.81 1.37
N ILE A 105 4.37 17.91 0.94
CA ILE A 105 4.57 17.07 -0.26
C ILE A 105 4.71 17.94 -1.52
N ILE A 106 3.79 18.90 -1.72
CA ILE A 106 3.81 19.83 -2.86
C ILE A 106 5.08 20.68 -2.85
N ALA A 107 5.54 21.10 -1.67
CA ALA A 107 6.79 21.82 -1.48
C ALA A 107 8.05 20.94 -1.63
N LYS A 108 7.91 19.66 -2.01
CA LYS A 108 8.99 18.70 -2.23
C LYS A 108 9.82 18.35 -1.00
N LYS A 109 9.30 18.55 0.19
CA LYS A 109 9.99 18.23 1.45
C LYS A 109 10.29 16.74 1.60
N TYR A 110 9.43 15.88 1.04
CA TYR A 110 9.51 14.42 1.13
C TYR A 110 9.94 13.76 -0.19
N GLY A 111 10.37 14.53 -1.15
CA GLY A 111 10.81 14.06 -2.46
C GLY A 111 10.20 14.85 -3.60
N THR A 112 10.79 14.72 -4.79
CA THR A 112 10.32 15.44 -5.98
C THR A 112 9.19 14.66 -6.63
N TYR A 113 8.00 15.21 -6.53
CA TYR A 113 6.79 14.71 -7.19
C TYR A 113 6.20 15.80 -8.07
N ARG A 114 5.55 15.41 -9.15
CA ARG A 114 4.78 16.29 -10.04
C ARG A 114 3.65 15.51 -10.70
N LEU A 115 2.61 16.18 -11.10
CA LEU A 115 1.56 15.56 -11.92
C LEU A 115 2.13 15.16 -13.29
N MET A 116 1.62 14.05 -13.83
CA MET A 116 1.92 13.64 -15.20
C MET A 116 1.31 14.61 -16.19
N ASP A 117 2.00 14.85 -17.29
CA ASP A 117 1.52 15.76 -18.34
C ASP A 117 0.25 15.24 -19.02
N ASN A 118 0.13 13.91 -19.11
CA ASN A 118 -1.08 13.23 -19.57
C ASN A 118 -1.59 12.32 -18.43
N TYR A 119 -2.78 12.62 -17.93
CA TYR A 119 -3.42 11.85 -16.85
C TYR A 119 -3.56 10.35 -17.17
N GLY A 120 -3.82 10.01 -18.45
CA GLY A 120 -3.95 8.62 -18.90
C GLY A 120 -2.67 7.79 -18.74
N ASP A 121 -1.50 8.43 -18.64
CA ASP A 121 -0.23 7.72 -18.48
C ASP A 121 -0.07 7.08 -17.08
N ASN A 122 -0.86 7.50 -16.10
CA ASN A 122 -0.90 6.86 -14.78
C ASN A 122 -1.55 5.45 -14.80
N PHE A 123 -2.22 5.09 -15.89
CA PHE A 123 -2.97 3.83 -16.05
C PHE A 123 -2.43 2.96 -17.18
N ARG A 124 -1.28 3.31 -17.74
CA ARG A 124 -0.63 2.53 -18.80
C ARG A 124 0.35 1.53 -18.21
N GLU A 125 0.40 0.37 -18.87
CA GLU A 125 1.39 -0.65 -18.59
C GLU A 125 2.76 -0.28 -19.17
N GLY A 126 3.80 -0.81 -18.56
CA GLY A 126 5.17 -0.74 -19.03
C GLY A 126 6.06 0.18 -18.22
N SER A 127 7.34 -0.16 -18.21
CA SER A 127 8.37 0.47 -17.36
C SER A 127 8.53 1.99 -17.53
N ALA A 128 8.01 2.55 -18.62
CA ALA A 128 8.01 4.00 -18.84
C ALA A 128 6.96 4.74 -18.01
N TYR A 129 5.94 4.03 -17.55
CA TYR A 129 4.78 4.59 -16.84
C TYR A 129 4.75 4.19 -15.37
N GLU A 130 5.40 3.08 -15.01
CA GLU A 130 5.53 2.59 -13.64
C GLU A 130 6.46 3.48 -12.82
N ASN A 131 6.16 3.66 -11.55
CA ASN A 131 6.89 4.53 -10.63
C ASN A 131 7.12 5.95 -11.21
N ASN A 132 6.14 6.45 -11.95
CA ASN A 132 6.21 7.73 -12.62
C ASN A 132 6.36 8.92 -11.65
N ALA A 133 6.43 10.13 -12.17
CA ALA A 133 6.69 11.31 -11.36
C ALA A 133 5.55 11.69 -10.39
N GLU A 134 4.32 11.22 -10.64
CA GLU A 134 3.16 11.45 -9.79
C GLU A 134 3.03 10.40 -8.70
N SER A 135 3.54 9.18 -8.93
CA SER A 135 3.37 8.05 -8.04
C SER A 135 4.10 8.25 -6.71
N LEU A 136 3.36 8.18 -5.61
CA LEU A 136 3.91 8.18 -4.26
C LEU A 136 4.36 6.78 -3.81
N PHE A 137 3.60 5.76 -4.19
CA PHE A 137 3.87 4.36 -3.88
C PHE A 137 3.08 3.46 -4.81
N GLU A 138 3.76 2.45 -5.35
CA GLU A 138 3.16 1.40 -6.16
C GLU A 138 3.61 0.04 -5.66
N VAL A 139 2.68 -0.92 -5.69
CA VAL A 139 3.02 -2.33 -5.52
C VAL A 139 3.40 -2.86 -6.89
N GLN A 140 4.66 -3.27 -7.03
CA GLN A 140 5.16 -3.78 -8.30
C GLN A 140 4.75 -5.23 -8.49
N PHE A 141 4.07 -5.50 -9.59
CA PHE A 141 3.74 -6.84 -10.06
C PHE A 141 4.61 -7.16 -11.27
N LEU A 142 5.00 -8.42 -11.40
CA LEU A 142 5.69 -8.89 -12.60
C LEU A 142 4.67 -9.51 -13.56
N ASP A 143 4.81 -9.17 -14.83
CA ASP A 143 4.14 -9.91 -15.89
C ASP A 143 4.91 -11.21 -16.16
N TYR A 144 4.27 -12.33 -15.92
CA TYR A 144 4.86 -13.66 -16.18
C TYR A 144 4.59 -14.14 -17.60
N GLY A 145 3.91 -13.38 -18.41
CA GLY A 145 3.48 -13.79 -19.73
C GLY A 145 2.63 -15.07 -19.67
N SER A 146 2.71 -15.89 -20.69
CA SER A 146 1.95 -17.15 -20.80
C SER A 146 2.35 -18.26 -19.81
N GLN A 147 3.23 -17.96 -18.86
CA GLN A 147 3.68 -18.89 -17.81
C GLN A 147 2.91 -18.70 -16.49
N GLY A 148 1.99 -17.74 -16.43
CA GLY A 148 1.10 -17.59 -15.30
C GLY A 148 0.23 -18.83 -15.18
N THR A 149 0.30 -19.56 -14.09
CA THR A 149 -0.69 -20.58 -13.80
C THR A 149 -1.95 -19.84 -13.39
N ASP A 150 -3.06 -20.13 -14.08
CA ASP A 150 -4.40 -19.63 -13.77
C ASP A 150 -4.94 -20.11 -12.40
N ASP A 151 -4.06 -20.56 -11.54
CA ASP A 151 -4.39 -21.17 -10.25
C ASP A 151 -4.50 -20.11 -9.18
N GLU A 152 -5.60 -19.33 -9.25
CA GLU A 152 -6.00 -18.32 -8.28
C GLU A 152 -6.10 -18.83 -6.83
N TRP A 153 -6.21 -20.14 -6.66
CA TRP A 153 -6.53 -20.77 -5.38
C TRP A 153 -5.33 -21.39 -4.65
N THR A 154 -4.16 -21.41 -5.27
CA THR A 154 -2.96 -21.85 -4.56
C THR A 154 -2.29 -20.64 -3.89
N PRO A 155 -2.54 -20.41 -2.59
CA PRO A 155 -1.93 -19.29 -1.85
C PRO A 155 -0.41 -19.44 -1.72
N VAL A 156 0.12 -20.56 -2.13
CA VAL A 156 1.56 -20.85 -2.19
C VAL A 156 1.83 -21.56 -3.50
N ASN A 157 2.09 -20.80 -4.54
CA ASN A 157 2.62 -21.40 -5.74
C ASN A 157 4.05 -21.88 -5.45
N THR A 158 4.24 -23.19 -5.43
CA THR A 158 5.53 -23.85 -5.21
C THR A 158 6.44 -23.79 -6.44
N SER A 159 5.97 -23.20 -7.54
CA SER A 159 6.82 -22.94 -8.71
C SER A 159 7.70 -21.71 -8.42
N PRO A 160 9.03 -21.85 -8.51
CA PRO A 160 9.92 -20.72 -8.28
C PRO A 160 9.72 -19.54 -9.24
N ASN A 161 8.90 -19.70 -10.26
CA ASN A 161 8.64 -18.70 -11.30
C ASN A 161 7.25 -18.02 -11.20
N ALA A 162 6.42 -18.36 -10.23
CA ALA A 162 4.98 -18.02 -10.30
C ALA A 162 4.50 -17.04 -9.25
N THR A 163 5.33 -16.25 -8.62
CA THR A 163 4.96 -15.74 -7.30
C THR A 163 4.76 -14.24 -7.15
N GLN A 164 4.65 -13.49 -8.21
CA GLN A 164 4.54 -12.01 -8.06
C GLN A 164 3.45 -11.36 -8.93
N GLY A 165 2.59 -12.13 -9.57
CA GLY A 165 1.44 -11.63 -10.28
C GLY A 165 0.31 -11.21 -9.34
N SER A 166 -0.61 -10.39 -9.81
CA SER A 166 -1.83 -10.03 -9.12
C SER A 166 -3.01 -10.79 -9.69
N ALA A 167 -3.79 -11.45 -8.82
CA ALA A 167 -5.06 -12.06 -9.21
C ALA A 167 -6.22 -11.03 -9.28
N ILE A 168 -5.94 -9.76 -9.02
CA ILE A 168 -6.99 -8.71 -9.00
C ILE A 168 -7.65 -8.59 -10.38
N GLU A 169 -6.88 -8.70 -11.45
CA GLU A 169 -7.39 -8.60 -12.81
C GLU A 169 -8.38 -9.71 -13.14
N SER A 170 -8.11 -10.96 -12.75
CA SER A 170 -9.02 -12.07 -12.96
C SER A 170 -10.33 -11.93 -12.19
N ASN A 171 -10.31 -11.26 -11.04
CA ASN A 171 -11.52 -10.98 -10.27
C ASN A 171 -12.43 -9.91 -10.89
N PHE A 172 -11.87 -9.01 -11.69
CA PHE A 172 -12.60 -7.88 -12.28
C PHE A 172 -12.64 -7.89 -13.81
N ALA A 173 -11.95 -8.81 -14.47
CA ALA A 173 -11.99 -8.94 -15.92
C ALA A 173 -13.33 -9.53 -16.39
N PRO A 174 -13.82 -9.15 -17.57
CA PRO A 174 -14.99 -9.79 -18.17
C PRO A 174 -14.80 -11.31 -18.29
N GLY A 175 -15.87 -12.08 -18.10
CA GLY A 175 -15.83 -13.56 -18.03
C GLY A 175 -15.22 -14.26 -19.24
N ASN A 176 -15.17 -13.62 -20.43
CA ASN A 176 -14.48 -14.13 -21.62
C ASN A 176 -12.94 -14.01 -21.57
N TYR A 177 -12.41 -13.33 -20.57
CA TYR A 177 -10.97 -13.22 -20.29
C TYR A 177 -10.57 -13.99 -19.02
N GLY A 178 -11.40 -14.92 -18.55
CA GLY A 178 -11.14 -15.72 -17.36
C GLY A 178 -11.51 -15.04 -16.04
N GLY A 179 -12.16 -13.87 -16.09
CA GLY A 179 -12.63 -13.18 -14.88
C GLY A 179 -13.83 -13.87 -14.23
N TRP A 180 -13.92 -13.77 -12.92
CA TRP A 180 -15.00 -14.33 -12.10
C TRP A 180 -16.17 -13.36 -11.90
N ALA A 181 -15.91 -12.07 -12.07
CA ALA A 181 -16.94 -11.06 -11.98
C ALA A 181 -17.42 -10.66 -13.38
N ASP A 182 -18.65 -10.99 -13.67
CA ASP A 182 -19.35 -10.45 -14.83
C ASP A 182 -19.78 -9.02 -14.49
N ILE A 183 -18.94 -8.05 -14.89
CA ILE A 183 -19.31 -6.64 -14.82
C ILE A 183 -20.24 -6.39 -16.02
N SER A 184 -21.46 -6.80 -15.91
CA SER A 184 -22.50 -6.38 -16.85
C SER A 184 -22.73 -4.88 -16.65
N ALA A 185 -22.51 -4.14 -17.73
CA ALA A 185 -22.83 -2.71 -17.80
C ALA A 185 -24.34 -2.46 -17.71
#